data_1dd52a619da081acde02e5ab1e518023
#
_entry.id   1dd52a619da081acde02e5ab1e518023
#
_cell.length_a   1.000
_cell.length_b   1.000
_cell.length_c   1.000
_cell.angle_alpha   90.00
_cell.angle_beta   90.00
_cell.angle_gamma   90.00
#
_symmetry.space_group_name_H-M   'P 1'
#
loop_
_entity.id
_entity.type
_entity.pdbx_description
1 polymer ?
#
loop_
_entity_poly.entity_id
_entity_poly.type
_entity_poly.pdbx_seq_one_letter_code
_entity_poly.pdbx_strand_id
1 'polypeptide(L)'
;MRFRALLVAIGCFVSVALATDSVNNSTPADSSRYKGYFQIGTDFNFGFNGGPTDPTFAVDTAETYGGNWRGLRVPLENARSYEEHVEPFFTLAFRAGYGDFHFLLEAPLRKDIEAWYDSDLKMNFTYKPSELDIGVPINAYALWNNPVGYVQLGRFDPEDLKVSPNDLTIGGVPYHDGLHWKFRAGIFRYDFLLSSLNAWLFDDVPGEPDETGCRYPAGSEAAEQKCPEKDKQAANQRDRIYDENVKNLVYHRIGVETKHFWTYVIEESMVGGKDLEFRSMNPFMFLHNNFAGGYTKAVTSFELGFTPIQGSRFYGQICMEDINSPVGEDDDKGTNRSMISYMAGYYQEIPTRRYGTFSWRFDAVRTDPLHGNGRLPLLEYSSRRLYRSNYREQDDPDYADMYFVDYPIGYRRGSDALDLWLDLGWKWGRHAAKVTLAWLRQGDKELYTDYDIAIKEEYSPSGIEEKQYVLDGLYSMQYNSWFGFYLGGGVRKYRNLAHDRDEDGIDGWIRSGIKMTFNPVDTKF
;
A
#
# COMPACT_ATOMS: atom_id res chain seq x y z
N MET A 1 27.20 2.31 17.19
CA MET A 1 26.89 1.52 15.99
C MET A 1 25.38 1.48 15.90
N ARG A 2 24.80 2.22 14.96
CA ARG A 2 23.36 2.30 14.78
C ARG A 2 22.94 1.20 13.82
N PHE A 3 22.17 0.31 14.30
CA PHE A 3 21.55 -0.74 13.49
C PHE A 3 20.12 -0.34 13.17
N ARG A 4 19.69 -0.35 11.94
CA ARG A 4 18.31 -0.10 11.52
C ARG A 4 17.72 -1.36 10.88
N ALA A 5 16.56 -1.77 11.35
CA ALA A 5 15.91 -3.01 10.92
C ALA A 5 15.17 -2.81 9.59
N LEU A 6 15.35 -3.72 8.68
CA LEU A 6 14.58 -3.81 7.44
C LEU A 6 13.74 -5.06 7.43
N LEU A 7 12.45 -4.91 7.34
CA LEU A 7 11.52 -6.00 7.06
C LEU A 7 10.22 -5.51 6.44
N VAL A 8 10.24 -5.35 5.16
CA VAL A 8 9.10 -4.78 4.45
C VAL A 8 8.23 -5.83 3.74
N ALA A 9 8.51 -7.12 3.78
CA ALA A 9 7.78 -8.04 2.91
C ALA A 9 7.11 -9.25 3.54
N ILE A 10 7.27 -9.53 4.82
CA ILE A 10 6.96 -10.88 5.33
C ILE A 10 5.79 -10.91 6.30
N GLY A 11 5.55 -9.84 7.07
CA GLY A 11 4.44 -9.77 8.02
C GLY A 11 3.08 -9.88 7.34
N CYS A 12 2.85 -9.11 6.29
CA CYS A 12 1.59 -9.14 5.55
C CYS A 12 1.34 -10.47 4.84
N PHE A 13 2.40 -11.15 4.33
CA PHE A 13 2.22 -12.38 3.57
C PHE A 13 1.98 -13.62 4.42
N VAL A 14 2.53 -13.69 5.61
CA VAL A 14 2.23 -14.82 6.51
C VAL A 14 0.88 -14.65 7.18
N SER A 15 0.49 -13.43 7.52
CA SER A 15 -0.87 -13.14 8.00
C SER A 15 -1.90 -13.35 6.91
N VAL A 16 -1.60 -12.94 5.69
CA VAL A 16 -2.48 -13.11 4.53
C VAL A 16 -2.44 -14.56 4.01
N ALA A 17 -1.30 -15.24 3.94
CA ALA A 17 -1.28 -16.65 3.56
C ALA A 17 -1.97 -17.55 4.60
N LEU A 18 -1.92 -17.21 5.88
CA LEU A 18 -2.68 -17.93 6.90
C LEU A 18 -4.15 -17.45 6.97
N ALA A 19 -4.43 -16.19 6.64
CA ALA A 19 -5.79 -15.67 6.55
C ALA A 19 -6.47 -16.04 5.21
N THR A 20 -5.74 -16.04 4.08
CA THR A 20 -6.29 -16.51 2.80
C THR A 20 -6.46 -18.02 2.77
N ASP A 21 -5.60 -18.81 3.43
CA ASP A 21 -5.91 -20.22 3.67
C ASP A 21 -7.14 -20.38 4.60
N SER A 22 -7.41 -19.47 5.52
CA SER A 22 -8.62 -19.49 6.33
C SER A 22 -9.86 -18.98 5.59
N VAL A 23 -9.71 -18.02 4.68
CA VAL A 23 -10.82 -17.50 3.86
C VAL A 23 -11.07 -18.38 2.63
N ASN A 24 -10.04 -18.93 2.00
CA ASN A 24 -10.20 -19.82 0.84
C ASN A 24 -10.46 -21.29 1.20
N ASN A 25 -10.12 -21.75 2.41
CA ASN A 25 -10.41 -23.11 2.87
C ASN A 25 -11.67 -23.22 3.73
N SER A 26 -12.34 -22.12 4.03
CA SER A 26 -13.62 -22.15 4.74
C SER A 26 -14.85 -22.06 3.83
N THR A 27 -14.69 -22.24 2.52
CA THR A 27 -15.86 -22.74 1.76
C THR A 27 -16.10 -24.16 2.28
N PRO A 28 -17.16 -24.39 3.08
CA PRO A 28 -17.43 -25.72 3.58
C PRO A 28 -17.66 -26.62 2.38
N ALA A 29 -16.91 -27.68 2.28
CA ALA A 29 -17.14 -28.73 1.26
C ALA A 29 -18.54 -29.36 1.35
N ASP A 30 -19.42 -28.80 2.18
CA ASP A 30 -20.79 -29.23 2.44
C ASP A 30 -21.77 -28.04 2.50
N SER A 31 -21.51 -26.98 1.71
CA SER A 31 -22.39 -25.79 1.63
C SER A 31 -23.81 -26.10 1.09
N SER A 32 -24.08 -27.33 0.64
CA SER A 32 -25.39 -27.73 0.12
C SER A 32 -26.47 -27.91 1.19
N ARG A 33 -26.13 -27.90 2.49
CA ARG A 33 -27.09 -28.12 3.58
C ARG A 33 -27.55 -26.88 4.31
N TYR A 34 -26.72 -25.81 4.33
CA TYR A 34 -27.00 -24.62 5.12
C TYR A 34 -27.17 -23.41 4.22
N LYS A 35 -28.20 -22.61 4.47
CA LYS A 35 -28.45 -21.36 3.72
C LYS A 35 -27.67 -20.18 4.27
N GLY A 36 -27.22 -20.27 5.52
CA GLY A 36 -26.51 -19.20 6.18
C GLY A 36 -25.55 -19.68 7.26
N TYR A 37 -24.63 -18.78 7.67
CA TYR A 37 -23.73 -18.98 8.78
C TYR A 37 -23.47 -17.67 9.52
N PHE A 38 -23.11 -17.80 10.80
CA PHE A 38 -22.61 -16.71 11.62
C PHE A 38 -21.45 -17.22 12.47
N GLN A 39 -20.33 -16.51 12.45
CA GLN A 39 -19.11 -16.87 13.17
C GLN A 39 -18.56 -15.66 13.90
N ILE A 40 -18.09 -15.88 15.11
CA ILE A 40 -17.25 -14.95 15.85
C ILE A 40 -15.91 -15.66 16.05
N GLY A 41 -14.84 -15.01 15.58
CA GLY A 41 -13.48 -15.48 15.77
C GLY A 41 -12.68 -14.49 16.60
N THR A 42 -11.72 -14.98 17.36
CA THR A 42 -10.76 -14.16 18.08
C THR A 42 -9.35 -14.71 17.85
N ASP A 43 -8.45 -13.83 17.48
CA ASP A 43 -7.04 -14.12 17.33
C ASP A 43 -6.25 -13.36 18.38
N PHE A 44 -5.35 -14.06 19.06
CA PHE A 44 -4.35 -13.50 19.96
C PHE A 44 -2.98 -13.75 19.37
N ASN A 45 -2.16 -12.73 19.30
CA ASN A 45 -0.78 -12.82 18.86
C ASN A 45 0.12 -12.08 19.84
N PHE A 46 1.00 -12.79 20.50
CA PHE A 46 2.00 -12.23 21.40
C PHE A 46 3.37 -12.36 20.77
N GLY A 47 3.86 -11.24 20.25
CA GLY A 47 5.11 -11.16 19.53
C GLY A 47 6.16 -10.37 20.29
N PHE A 48 7.41 -10.77 20.10
CA PHE A 48 8.59 -10.07 20.54
C PHE A 48 9.50 -9.83 19.33
N ASN A 49 10.02 -8.62 19.22
CA ASN A 49 10.99 -8.23 18.22
C ASN A 49 12.24 -7.75 18.92
N GLY A 50 13.36 -8.40 18.66
CA GLY A 50 14.68 -8.01 19.13
C GLY A 50 15.52 -7.58 17.96
N GLY A 51 16.23 -6.51 18.12
CA GLY A 51 17.09 -5.97 17.07
C GLY A 51 17.36 -4.52 17.37
N PRO A 52 18.22 -3.91 16.62
CA PRO A 52 18.44 -2.50 16.79
C PRO A 52 17.15 -1.79 16.49
N THR A 53 16.67 -1.26 17.53
CA THR A 53 15.58 -0.36 17.51
C THR A 53 16.15 0.97 17.16
N ASP A 54 16.04 1.32 16.00
CA ASP A 54 16.15 2.67 15.70
C ASP A 54 15.37 3.11 15.13
N PRO A 55 15.63 4.21 14.75
CA PRO A 55 16.10 5.41 15.41
C PRO A 55 14.93 6.11 16.03
N THR A 56 15.20 7.15 16.71
CA THR A 56 14.25 8.21 17.00
C THR A 56 13.10 8.14 16.03
N PHE A 57 11.92 7.91 16.52
CA PHE A 57 10.68 8.12 15.79
C PHE A 57 10.80 9.51 15.16
N ALA A 58 11.30 9.54 13.93
CA ALA A 58 11.49 10.77 13.21
C ALA A 58 10.10 11.21 12.79
N VAL A 59 9.60 12.15 13.49
CA VAL A 59 8.41 12.86 13.11
C VAL A 59 8.90 14.11 12.40
N ASP A 60 8.57 14.24 11.15
CA ASP A 60 8.73 15.51 10.48
C ASP A 60 7.88 16.57 11.15
N THR A 61 8.35 17.82 11.08
CA THR A 61 7.71 18.99 11.70
C THR A 61 6.20 18.97 11.58
N ALA A 62 5.54 19.31 12.67
CA ALA A 62 4.08 19.35 12.78
C ALA A 62 3.46 20.14 11.64
N GLU A 63 2.80 19.46 10.74
CA GLU A 63 1.99 20.08 9.71
C GLU A 63 0.59 20.36 10.26
N THR A 64 0.09 21.58 10.07
CA THR A 64 -1.20 21.98 10.57
C THR A 64 -2.28 21.62 9.55
N TYR A 65 -3.20 20.75 9.91
CA TYR A 65 -4.35 20.38 9.11
C TYR A 65 -5.54 21.30 9.38
N GLY A 66 -6.03 21.98 8.34
CA GLY A 66 -7.34 22.62 8.33
C GLY A 66 -7.68 23.42 9.59
N GLY A 67 -6.80 24.29 10.04
CA GLY A 67 -7.04 25.29 11.08
C GLY A 67 -7.06 24.80 12.53
N ASN A 68 -7.27 23.51 12.82
CA ASN A 68 -7.39 23.00 14.20
C ASN A 68 -6.77 21.64 14.45
N TRP A 69 -6.17 21.00 13.45
CA TRP A 69 -5.58 19.69 13.58
C TRP A 69 -4.07 19.77 13.42
N ARG A 70 -3.32 19.29 14.41
CA ARG A 70 -1.89 19.04 14.26
C ARG A 70 -1.71 17.56 13.95
N GLY A 71 -1.25 17.26 12.75
CA GLY A 71 -0.83 15.92 12.34
C GLY A 71 0.68 15.86 12.26
N LEU A 72 1.26 14.76 12.73
CA LEU A 72 2.69 14.49 12.58
C LEU A 72 2.87 13.47 11.47
N ARG A 73 3.70 13.79 10.48
CA ARG A 73 4.04 12.86 9.42
C ARG A 73 4.97 11.77 9.94
N VAL A 74 4.61 10.53 9.70
CA VAL A 74 5.48 9.39 9.94
C VAL A 74 6.12 8.98 8.63
N PRO A 75 7.43 8.91 8.51
CA PRO A 75 8.11 8.40 7.32
C PRO A 75 7.58 7.02 6.94
N LEU A 76 7.41 6.78 5.65
CA LEU A 76 6.84 5.54 5.12
C LEU A 76 7.60 4.29 5.61
N GLU A 77 8.92 4.37 5.72
CA GLU A 77 9.73 3.26 6.22
C GLU A 77 9.44 2.93 7.69
N ASN A 78 9.26 3.96 8.52
CA ASN A 78 8.92 3.78 9.93
C ASN A 78 7.52 3.15 10.06
N ALA A 79 6.55 3.65 9.29
CA ALA A 79 5.20 3.10 9.29
C ALA A 79 5.17 1.64 8.84
N ARG A 80 5.91 1.29 7.82
CA ARG A 80 6.03 -0.09 7.35
C ARG A 80 6.74 -0.98 8.34
N SER A 81 7.81 -0.50 8.95
CA SER A 81 8.48 -1.22 10.03
C SER A 81 7.51 -1.49 11.19
N TYR A 82 6.72 -0.49 11.58
CA TYR A 82 5.67 -0.67 12.57
C TYR A 82 4.63 -1.72 12.13
N GLU A 83 4.08 -1.62 10.94
CA GLU A 83 3.06 -2.54 10.43
C GLU A 83 3.55 -3.99 10.34
N GLU A 84 4.82 -4.19 10.05
CA GLU A 84 5.42 -5.52 9.95
C GLU A 84 5.75 -6.16 11.30
N HIS A 85 6.09 -5.35 12.28
CA HIS A 85 6.51 -5.84 13.59
C HIS A 85 5.39 -5.78 14.62
N VAL A 86 4.42 -4.89 14.45
CA VAL A 86 3.32 -4.70 15.39
C VAL A 86 2.04 -5.32 14.84
N GLU A 87 2.05 -6.64 14.65
CA GLU A 87 0.81 -7.36 14.41
C GLU A 87 -0.19 -7.09 15.55
N PRO A 88 -1.50 -7.00 15.26
CA PRO A 88 -2.49 -6.88 16.30
C PRO A 88 -2.31 -7.99 17.32
N PHE A 89 -2.20 -7.64 18.61
CA PHE A 89 -2.10 -8.65 19.66
C PHE A 89 -3.46 -9.32 19.96
N PHE A 90 -4.54 -8.67 19.55
CA PHE A 90 -5.89 -9.21 19.59
C PHE A 90 -6.66 -8.75 18.36
N THR A 91 -7.41 -9.65 17.74
CA THR A 91 -8.33 -9.33 16.65
C THR A 91 -9.67 -10.00 16.93
N LEU A 92 -10.75 -9.23 16.87
CA LEU A 92 -12.10 -9.74 16.91
C LEU A 92 -12.67 -9.75 15.49
N ALA A 93 -13.07 -10.92 15.01
CA ALA A 93 -13.61 -11.10 13.67
C ALA A 93 -15.07 -11.55 13.73
N PHE A 94 -15.93 -10.84 12.99
CA PHE A 94 -17.31 -11.22 12.74
C PHE A 94 -17.45 -11.64 11.27
N ARG A 95 -17.96 -12.84 11.04
CA ARG A 95 -18.22 -13.37 9.71
C ARG A 95 -19.67 -13.84 9.65
N ALA A 96 -20.39 -13.37 8.65
CA ALA A 96 -21.76 -13.80 8.40
C ALA A 96 -21.97 -14.01 6.91
N GLY A 97 -22.87 -14.92 6.57
CA GLY A 97 -23.26 -15.14 5.18
C GLY A 97 -24.64 -15.76 5.06
N TYR A 98 -25.31 -15.44 3.95
CA TYR A 98 -26.59 -16.03 3.57
C TYR A 98 -26.66 -16.13 2.05
N GLY A 99 -26.72 -17.34 1.52
CA GLY A 99 -26.61 -17.59 0.09
C GLY A 99 -25.33 -17.04 -0.48
N ASP A 100 -25.44 -16.14 -1.43
CA ASP A 100 -24.31 -15.50 -2.12
C ASP A 100 -23.80 -14.22 -1.43
N PHE A 101 -24.43 -13.81 -0.32
CA PHE A 101 -24.03 -12.63 0.44
C PHE A 101 -23.15 -13.01 1.62
N HIS A 102 -22.04 -12.29 1.77
CA HIS A 102 -21.09 -12.46 2.85
C HIS A 102 -20.74 -11.10 3.47
N PHE A 103 -20.49 -11.12 4.75
CA PHE A 103 -20.04 -9.97 5.52
C PHE A 103 -18.81 -10.34 6.34
N LEU A 104 -17.81 -9.47 6.37
CA LEU A 104 -16.63 -9.57 7.22
C LEU A 104 -16.40 -8.25 7.94
N LEU A 105 -16.13 -8.34 9.24
CA LEU A 105 -15.62 -7.23 10.04
C LEU A 105 -14.50 -7.75 10.92
N GLU A 106 -13.31 -7.18 10.81
CA GLU A 106 -12.13 -7.48 11.64
C GLU A 106 -11.71 -6.24 12.41
N ALA A 107 -11.84 -6.28 13.73
CA ALA A 107 -11.47 -5.21 14.64
C ALA A 107 -10.17 -5.56 15.36
N PRO A 108 -9.02 -5.05 14.91
CA PRO A 108 -7.74 -5.28 15.53
C PRO A 108 -7.51 -4.34 16.72
N LEU A 109 -6.81 -4.84 17.74
CA LEU A 109 -6.15 -4.04 18.77
C LEU A 109 -4.64 -4.17 18.59
N ARG A 110 -3.98 -3.03 18.45
CA ARG A 110 -2.53 -2.93 18.29
C ARG A 110 -1.95 -2.07 19.41
N LYS A 111 -0.66 -2.22 19.65
CA LYS A 111 0.08 -1.21 20.40
C LYS A 111 0.23 0.02 19.53
N ASP A 112 0.05 1.21 20.11
CA ASP A 112 0.21 2.49 19.43
C ASP A 112 1.61 2.63 18.80
N ILE A 113 1.70 3.30 17.65
CA ILE A 113 2.94 3.42 16.89
C ILE A 113 4.03 4.13 17.70
N GLU A 114 3.71 5.24 18.36
CA GLU A 114 4.66 5.98 19.16
C GLU A 114 5.05 5.20 20.41
N ALA A 115 4.06 4.63 21.12
CA ALA A 115 4.32 3.78 22.26
C ALA A 115 5.21 2.57 21.94
N TRP A 116 5.13 2.06 20.70
CA TRP A 116 6.01 0.99 20.26
C TRP A 116 7.42 1.46 20.03
N TYR A 117 7.62 2.63 19.41
CA TYR A 117 8.93 3.21 19.17
C TYR A 117 9.63 3.63 20.47
N ASP A 118 8.91 4.17 21.44
CA ASP A 118 9.45 4.59 22.73
C ASP A 118 9.73 3.43 23.69
N SER A 119 9.22 2.24 23.40
CA SER A 119 9.33 1.10 24.30
C SER A 119 10.70 0.45 24.25
N ASP A 120 11.33 0.23 25.39
CA ASP A 120 12.57 -0.55 25.53
C ASP A 120 12.38 -2.02 25.10
N LEU A 121 11.20 -2.56 25.35
CA LEU A 121 10.82 -3.92 24.95
C LEU A 121 9.87 -3.83 23.75
N LYS A 122 10.34 -4.24 22.59
CA LYS A 122 9.57 -4.26 21.35
C LYS A 122 8.57 -5.41 21.31
N MET A 123 7.58 -5.34 22.18
CA MET A 123 6.45 -6.27 22.21
C MET A 123 5.26 -5.64 21.48
N ASN A 124 4.49 -6.47 20.76
CA ASN A 124 3.29 -6.01 20.05
C ASN A 124 2.08 -5.79 20.95
N PHE A 125 2.16 -6.09 22.24
CA PHE A 125 1.07 -5.93 23.19
C PHE A 125 1.41 -4.95 24.31
N THR A 126 0.37 -4.40 24.93
CA THR A 126 0.46 -3.54 26.10
C THR A 126 -0.70 -3.81 27.06
N TYR A 127 -0.52 -3.46 28.32
CA TYR A 127 -1.57 -3.48 29.34
C TYR A 127 -2.11 -2.06 29.65
N LYS A 128 -1.52 -1.03 29.04
CA LYS A 128 -1.93 0.34 29.27
C LYS A 128 -2.91 0.78 28.17
N PRO A 129 -4.13 1.21 28.53
CA PRO A 129 -5.11 1.66 27.54
C PRO A 129 -4.65 2.83 26.67
N SER A 130 -3.80 3.73 27.22
CA SER A 130 -3.23 4.87 26.48
C SER A 130 -2.23 4.46 25.39
N GLU A 131 -1.68 3.26 25.49
CA GLU A 131 -0.75 2.72 24.49
C GLU A 131 -1.47 1.87 23.44
N LEU A 132 -2.81 1.88 23.42
CA LEU A 132 -3.59 1.12 22.44
C LEU A 132 -3.96 1.99 21.24
N ASP A 133 -3.62 1.52 20.07
CA ASP A 133 -4.24 1.96 18.83
C ASP A 133 -5.56 1.20 18.67
N ILE A 134 -6.67 1.90 18.89
CA ILE A 134 -8.02 1.43 18.56
C ILE A 134 -8.29 1.81 17.10
N GLY A 135 -7.51 1.22 16.23
CA GLY A 135 -7.58 1.52 14.81
C GLY A 135 -8.92 1.15 14.20
N VAL A 136 -9.22 1.81 13.11
CA VAL A 136 -10.34 1.44 12.24
C VAL A 136 -10.09 0.02 11.72
N PRO A 137 -11.14 -0.82 11.52
CA PRO A 137 -10.99 -2.18 11.01
C PRO A 137 -10.12 -2.22 9.75
N ILE A 138 -9.24 -3.22 9.65
CA ILE A 138 -8.44 -3.42 8.44
C ILE A 138 -9.32 -3.98 7.33
N ASN A 139 -10.23 -4.89 7.68
CA ASN A 139 -11.23 -5.46 6.78
C ASN A 139 -12.62 -5.22 7.32
N ALA A 140 -13.48 -4.57 6.55
CA ALA A 140 -14.88 -4.33 6.89
C ALA A 140 -15.68 -4.20 5.59
N TYR A 141 -16.22 -5.32 5.10
CA TYR A 141 -16.89 -5.31 3.81
C TYR A 141 -18.09 -6.25 3.73
N ALA A 142 -18.98 -5.93 2.79
CA ALA A 142 -20.00 -6.82 2.28
C ALA A 142 -19.60 -7.31 0.89
N LEU A 143 -19.80 -8.59 0.62
CA LEU A 143 -19.49 -9.24 -0.64
C LEU A 143 -20.75 -9.94 -1.17
N TRP A 144 -21.09 -9.67 -2.42
CA TRP A 144 -22.13 -10.40 -3.14
C TRP A 144 -21.51 -11.15 -4.31
N ASN A 145 -21.51 -12.48 -4.22
CA ASN A 145 -21.12 -13.35 -5.31
C ASN A 145 -22.27 -13.55 -6.30
N ASN A 146 -21.94 -13.64 -7.58
CA ASN A 146 -22.90 -13.95 -8.61
C ASN A 146 -22.24 -14.85 -9.67
N PRO A 147 -23.00 -15.50 -10.57
CA PRO A 147 -22.44 -16.46 -11.54
C PRO A 147 -21.37 -15.88 -12.48
N VAL A 148 -21.32 -14.57 -12.62
CA VAL A 148 -20.38 -13.88 -13.52
C VAL A 148 -19.32 -13.05 -12.79
N GLY A 149 -19.21 -13.16 -11.47
CA GLY A 149 -18.22 -12.42 -10.70
C GLY A 149 -18.67 -12.10 -9.28
N TYR A 150 -18.32 -10.91 -8.80
CA TYR A 150 -18.75 -10.43 -7.48
C TYR A 150 -18.78 -8.89 -7.41
N VAL A 151 -19.48 -8.39 -6.41
CA VAL A 151 -19.43 -6.99 -5.96
C VAL A 151 -19.05 -6.97 -4.49
N GLN A 152 -18.01 -6.21 -4.16
CA GLN A 152 -17.51 -6.02 -2.80
C GLN A 152 -17.57 -4.54 -2.45
N LEU A 153 -18.13 -4.20 -1.29
CA LEU A 153 -18.29 -2.83 -0.82
C LEU A 153 -17.78 -2.71 0.60
N GLY A 154 -16.95 -1.73 0.86
CA GLY A 154 -16.39 -1.42 2.16
C GLY A 154 -14.87 -1.28 2.14
N ARG A 155 -14.19 -1.71 3.22
CA ARG A 155 -12.74 -1.69 3.36
C ARG A 155 -12.14 -3.07 3.12
N PHE A 156 -11.21 -3.17 2.18
CA PHE A 156 -10.58 -4.43 1.79
C PHE A 156 -9.24 -4.19 1.08
N ASP A 157 -8.38 -5.20 1.08
CA ASP A 157 -7.22 -5.27 0.18
C ASP A 157 -7.62 -6.03 -1.10
N PRO A 158 -7.54 -5.42 -2.30
CA PRO A 158 -7.88 -6.05 -3.56
C PRO A 158 -6.74 -6.95 -4.09
N GLU A 159 -6.34 -7.95 -3.31
CA GLU A 159 -5.22 -8.83 -3.65
C GLU A 159 -5.35 -9.53 -5.00
N ASP A 160 -6.57 -9.80 -5.44
CA ASP A 160 -6.83 -10.48 -6.72
C ASP A 160 -6.66 -9.56 -7.94
N LEU A 161 -6.44 -8.27 -7.73
CA LEU A 161 -6.00 -7.33 -8.77
C LEU A 161 -4.48 -7.30 -8.92
N LYS A 162 -3.74 -7.70 -7.89
CA LYS A 162 -2.28 -7.67 -7.88
C LYS A 162 -1.70 -8.89 -8.59
N VAL A 163 -0.82 -8.67 -9.55
CA VAL A 163 -0.11 -9.78 -10.21
C VAL A 163 1.01 -10.34 -9.33
N SER A 164 1.58 -9.49 -8.48
CA SER A 164 2.58 -9.83 -7.46
C SER A 164 2.51 -8.85 -6.28
N PRO A 165 3.22 -9.11 -5.17
CA PRO A 165 3.38 -8.13 -4.09
C PRO A 165 4.08 -6.84 -4.50
N ASN A 166 4.78 -6.88 -5.63
CA ASN A 166 5.51 -5.76 -6.21
C ASN A 166 4.79 -5.16 -7.42
N ASP A 167 3.46 -5.27 -7.44
CA ASP A 167 2.58 -4.72 -8.47
C ASP A 167 2.79 -3.22 -8.67
N LEU A 168 2.77 -2.77 -9.94
CA LEU A 168 3.00 -1.38 -10.30
C LEU A 168 1.74 -0.52 -10.26
N THR A 169 0.56 -1.12 -10.15
CA THR A 169 -0.71 -0.43 -10.38
C THR A 169 -1.50 -0.20 -9.11
N ILE A 170 -1.79 -1.24 -8.34
CA ILE A 170 -2.71 -1.17 -7.20
C ILE A 170 -2.07 -1.57 -5.87
N GLY A 171 -0.78 -1.89 -5.88
CA GLY A 171 -0.02 -2.23 -4.68
C GLY A 171 0.26 -1.01 -3.79
N GLY A 172 1.09 -1.20 -2.78
CA GLY A 172 1.64 -0.13 -1.95
C GLY A 172 0.76 0.33 -0.79
N VAL A 173 -0.56 0.33 -0.93
CA VAL A 173 -1.50 0.70 0.13
C VAL A 173 -1.99 -0.51 0.92
N PRO A 174 -2.25 -0.37 2.24
CA PRO A 174 -2.68 -1.49 3.08
C PRO A 174 -4.13 -1.91 2.86
N TYR A 175 -4.98 -1.02 2.36
CA TYR A 175 -6.38 -1.27 2.04
C TYR A 175 -6.98 -0.18 1.15
N HIS A 176 -8.12 -0.48 0.56
CA HIS A 176 -8.98 0.47 -0.15
C HIS A 176 -10.35 0.57 0.52
N ASP A 177 -10.88 1.79 0.60
CA ASP A 177 -12.26 2.07 1.05
C ASP A 177 -13.12 2.35 -0.18
N GLY A 178 -14.00 1.41 -0.57
CA GLY A 178 -14.76 1.65 -1.78
C GLY A 178 -15.55 0.46 -2.31
N LEU A 179 -15.66 0.41 -3.62
CA LEU A 179 -16.42 -0.58 -4.38
C LEU A 179 -15.48 -1.31 -5.34
N HIS A 180 -15.44 -2.63 -5.27
CA HIS A 180 -14.81 -3.49 -6.26
C HIS A 180 -15.89 -4.34 -6.97
N TRP A 181 -15.96 -4.22 -8.27
CA TRP A 181 -16.82 -5.03 -9.11
C TRP A 181 -15.99 -5.84 -10.09
N LYS A 182 -16.09 -7.15 -9.98
CA LYS A 182 -15.44 -8.11 -10.86
C LYS A 182 -16.45 -8.79 -11.76
N PHE A 183 -16.15 -8.83 -13.05
CA PHE A 183 -16.99 -9.46 -14.06
C PHE A 183 -16.19 -10.45 -14.91
N ARG A 184 -16.80 -11.61 -15.20
CA ARG A 184 -16.21 -12.68 -16.00
C ARG A 184 -17.23 -13.24 -16.99
N ALA A 185 -16.87 -13.27 -18.27
CA ALA A 185 -17.68 -13.87 -19.32
C ALA A 185 -16.78 -14.67 -20.27
N GLY A 186 -16.80 -15.98 -20.15
CA GLY A 186 -15.88 -16.85 -20.88
C GLY A 186 -14.42 -16.53 -20.58
N ILE A 187 -13.65 -16.13 -21.58
CA ILE A 187 -12.27 -15.67 -21.42
C ILE A 187 -12.17 -14.20 -21.06
N PHE A 188 -13.22 -13.43 -21.21
CA PHE A 188 -13.24 -12.02 -20.95
C PHE A 188 -13.27 -11.73 -19.45
N ARG A 189 -12.49 -10.72 -19.03
CA ARG A 189 -12.38 -10.24 -17.64
C ARG A 189 -12.51 -8.74 -17.63
N TYR A 190 -13.22 -8.26 -16.62
CA TYR A 190 -13.31 -6.86 -16.32
C TYR A 190 -13.35 -6.66 -14.81
N ASP A 191 -12.48 -5.81 -14.30
CA ASP A 191 -12.46 -5.37 -12.91
C ASP A 191 -12.62 -3.85 -12.87
N PHE A 192 -13.45 -3.37 -11.97
CA PHE A 192 -13.65 -1.97 -11.67
C PHE A 192 -13.47 -1.75 -10.18
N LEU A 193 -12.55 -0.86 -9.79
CA LEU A 193 -12.39 -0.44 -8.41
C LEU A 193 -12.58 1.08 -8.33
N LEU A 194 -13.48 1.49 -7.45
CA LEU A 194 -13.59 2.87 -6.99
C LEU A 194 -13.14 2.92 -5.54
N SER A 195 -12.09 3.66 -5.26
CA SER A 195 -11.56 3.83 -3.91
C SER A 195 -11.57 5.29 -3.50
N SER A 196 -12.18 5.57 -2.36
CA SER A 196 -12.07 6.87 -1.71
C SER A 196 -10.76 6.95 -0.94
N LEU A 197 -10.01 8.00 -1.15
CA LEU A 197 -8.71 8.22 -0.54
C LEU A 197 -8.76 9.48 0.32
N ASN A 198 -7.95 9.50 1.38
CA ASN A 198 -7.72 10.75 2.08
C ASN A 198 -6.84 11.64 1.20
N ALA A 199 -7.27 12.87 0.99
CA ALA A 199 -6.49 13.82 0.25
C ALA A 199 -5.23 14.18 1.03
N TRP A 200 -4.11 14.19 0.32
CA TRP A 200 -2.91 14.80 0.84
C TRP A 200 -2.95 16.27 0.46
N LEU A 201 -3.08 17.10 1.46
CA LEU A 201 -3.06 18.54 1.31
C LEU A 201 -1.74 19.03 1.89
N PHE A 202 -0.99 19.78 1.13
CA PHE A 202 0.18 20.47 1.65
C PHE A 202 -0.28 21.61 2.55
N ASP A 203 0.02 21.52 3.82
CA ASP A 203 -0.24 22.57 4.79
C ASP A 203 0.85 23.66 4.82
N ASP A 204 1.78 23.62 3.88
CA ASP A 204 2.78 24.69 3.71
C ASP A 204 2.17 25.99 3.15
N VAL A 205 0.85 26.07 3.07
CA VAL A 205 0.16 27.26 2.63
C VAL A 205 -0.45 27.96 3.84
N PRO A 206 0.29 28.83 4.51
CA PRO A 206 -0.22 29.50 5.70
C PRO A 206 -1.25 30.55 5.32
N GLY A 207 -2.46 30.36 5.81
CA GLY A 207 -3.46 31.41 5.88
C GLY A 207 -4.39 31.51 4.66
N GLU A 208 -5.26 32.48 4.76
CA GLU A 208 -6.17 32.88 3.68
C GLU A 208 -5.38 33.45 2.50
N PRO A 209 -5.81 33.20 1.26
CA PRO A 209 -5.20 33.84 0.09
C PRO A 209 -5.19 35.36 0.25
N ASP A 210 -4.10 35.98 -0.14
CA ASP A 210 -4.04 37.44 -0.20
C ASP A 210 -4.91 37.99 -1.34
N GLU A 211 -4.94 39.33 -1.49
CA GLU A 211 -5.71 40.00 -2.55
C GLU A 211 -5.31 39.56 -3.97
N THR A 212 -4.15 38.89 -4.13
CA THR A 212 -3.66 38.36 -5.40
C THR A 212 -4.06 36.87 -5.60
N GLY A 213 -4.66 36.24 -4.59
CA GLY A 213 -5.01 34.84 -4.58
C GLY A 213 -3.83 33.93 -4.25
N CYS A 214 -2.72 34.49 -3.76
CA CYS A 214 -1.55 33.75 -3.33
C CYS A 214 -1.59 33.55 -1.81
N ARG A 215 -1.43 32.32 -1.34
CA ARG A 215 -1.38 31.98 0.08
C ARG A 215 0.02 32.08 0.68
N TYR A 216 1.04 32.25 -0.14
CA TYR A 216 2.40 32.42 0.35
C TYR A 216 2.66 33.86 0.77
N PRO A 217 3.39 34.10 1.86
CA PRO A 217 3.73 35.45 2.29
C PRO A 217 4.41 36.24 1.16
N ALA A 218 3.93 37.42 0.88
CA ALA A 218 4.51 38.30 -0.14
C ALA A 218 6.01 38.50 0.08
N GLY A 219 6.83 38.28 -0.97
CA GLY A 219 8.29 38.36 -0.91
C GLY A 219 8.98 37.12 -0.36
N SER A 220 8.25 36.02 -0.09
CA SER A 220 8.87 34.72 0.18
C SER A 220 9.34 34.05 -1.11
N GLU A 221 10.40 33.26 -1.03
CA GLU A 221 10.87 32.46 -2.18
C GLU A 221 9.77 31.54 -2.73
N ALA A 222 8.92 31.02 -1.85
CA ALA A 222 7.76 30.22 -2.22
C ALA A 222 6.72 31.03 -2.99
N ALA A 223 6.44 32.28 -2.61
CA ALA A 223 5.52 33.15 -3.33
C ALA A 223 6.07 33.50 -4.74
N GLU A 224 7.36 33.76 -4.85
CA GLU A 224 8.00 34.05 -6.13
C GLU A 224 7.97 32.85 -7.08
N GLN A 225 8.11 31.64 -6.57
CA GLN A 225 8.12 30.40 -7.37
C GLN A 225 6.71 29.88 -7.68
N LYS A 226 5.81 29.90 -6.68
CA LYS A 226 4.50 29.22 -6.77
C LYS A 226 3.34 30.15 -7.11
N CYS A 227 3.51 31.47 -6.94
CA CYS A 227 2.53 32.48 -7.28
C CYS A 227 3.12 33.57 -8.22
N PRO A 228 3.57 33.23 -9.40
CA PRO A 228 4.04 34.23 -10.36
C PRO A 228 2.88 35.17 -10.76
N GLU A 229 3.12 36.47 -10.77
CA GLU A 229 2.10 37.47 -11.12
C GLU A 229 1.41 37.25 -12.49
N LYS A 230 2.06 36.51 -13.38
CA LYS A 230 1.57 36.22 -14.72
C LYS A 230 0.52 35.12 -14.78
N ASP A 231 0.34 34.37 -13.72
CA ASP A 231 -0.51 33.16 -13.75
C ASP A 231 -1.56 33.17 -12.62
N LYS A 232 -2.29 34.28 -12.51
CA LYS A 232 -3.41 34.43 -11.56
C LYS A 232 -4.46 33.32 -11.71
N GLN A 233 -4.60 32.77 -12.91
CA GLN A 233 -5.53 31.68 -13.18
C GLN A 233 -4.99 30.34 -12.66
N ALA A 234 -3.69 30.12 -12.75
CA ALA A 234 -3.05 28.93 -12.19
C ALA A 234 -2.96 29.00 -10.66
N ALA A 235 -2.70 30.17 -10.09
CA ALA A 235 -2.75 30.39 -8.64
C ALA A 235 -4.16 30.11 -8.09
N ASN A 236 -5.21 30.63 -8.72
CA ASN A 236 -6.60 30.36 -8.35
C ASN A 236 -6.97 28.86 -8.53
N GLN A 237 -6.42 28.18 -9.50
CA GLN A 237 -6.61 26.74 -9.65
C GLN A 237 -5.86 25.95 -8.55
N ARG A 238 -4.63 26.36 -8.21
CA ARG A 238 -3.86 25.75 -7.12
C ARG A 238 -4.55 25.95 -5.77
N ASP A 239 -5.05 27.14 -5.49
CA ASP A 239 -5.81 27.44 -4.28
C ASP A 239 -7.08 26.61 -4.16
N ARG A 240 -7.80 26.42 -5.25
CA ARG A 240 -8.98 25.54 -5.26
C ARG A 240 -8.63 24.10 -4.93
N ILE A 241 -7.48 23.60 -5.38
CA ILE A 241 -7.05 22.23 -5.17
C ILE A 241 -6.68 21.97 -3.72
N TYR A 242 -6.10 22.95 -3.03
CA TYR A 242 -5.78 22.84 -1.60
C TYR A 242 -7.01 22.88 -0.70
N ASP A 243 -8.09 23.52 -1.13
CA ASP A 243 -9.36 23.53 -0.41
C ASP A 243 -10.27 22.33 -0.74
N GLU A 244 -9.88 21.50 -1.69
CA GLU A 244 -10.68 20.40 -2.19
C GLU A 244 -10.29 19.07 -1.54
N ASN A 245 -11.23 18.48 -0.79
CA ASN A 245 -11.00 17.29 0.04
C ASN A 245 -11.34 15.98 -0.65
N VAL A 246 -11.86 16.02 -1.88
CA VAL A 246 -12.26 14.81 -2.60
C VAL A 246 -11.08 14.27 -3.38
N LYS A 247 -10.66 13.06 -3.05
CA LYS A 247 -9.65 12.31 -3.77
C LYS A 247 -10.12 10.87 -3.95
N ASN A 248 -10.23 10.43 -5.19
CA ASN A 248 -10.65 9.06 -5.50
C ASN A 248 -9.71 8.44 -6.54
N LEU A 249 -9.47 7.16 -6.36
CA LEU A 249 -8.89 6.31 -7.39
C LEU A 249 -10.02 5.59 -8.13
N VAL A 250 -10.06 5.75 -9.44
CA VAL A 250 -10.91 4.98 -10.35
C VAL A 250 -10.01 4.06 -11.16
N TYR A 251 -10.23 2.77 -11.03
CA TYR A 251 -9.38 1.75 -11.63
C TYR A 251 -10.22 0.83 -12.53
N HIS A 252 -9.78 0.68 -13.74
CA HIS A 252 -10.37 -0.22 -14.73
C HIS A 252 -9.31 -1.21 -15.21
N ARG A 253 -9.61 -2.49 -15.16
CA ARG A 253 -8.75 -3.54 -15.71
C ARG A 253 -9.59 -4.44 -16.63
N ILE A 254 -9.30 -4.39 -17.91
CA ILE A 254 -10.04 -5.10 -18.95
C ILE A 254 -9.10 -6.01 -19.74
N GLY A 255 -9.52 -7.22 -20.01
CA GLY A 255 -8.68 -8.12 -20.79
C GLY A 255 -9.24 -9.50 -20.98
N VAL A 256 -8.35 -10.40 -21.34
CA VAL A 256 -8.64 -11.80 -21.58
C VAL A 256 -7.75 -12.70 -20.73
N GLU A 257 -8.35 -13.74 -20.20
CA GLU A 257 -7.67 -14.73 -19.39
C GLU A 257 -8.09 -16.12 -19.84
N THR A 258 -7.10 -16.95 -20.14
CA THR A 258 -7.23 -18.36 -20.42
C THR A 258 -6.50 -19.18 -19.36
N LYS A 259 -6.54 -20.50 -19.46
CA LYS A 259 -5.77 -21.37 -18.56
C LYS A 259 -4.26 -21.14 -18.60
N HIS A 260 -3.73 -20.66 -19.73
CA HIS A 260 -2.29 -20.57 -19.98
C HIS A 260 -1.76 -19.16 -20.24
N PHE A 261 -2.63 -18.22 -20.49
CA PHE A 261 -2.26 -16.87 -20.88
C PHE A 261 -3.30 -15.86 -20.39
N TRP A 262 -2.83 -14.69 -19.97
CA TRP A 262 -3.68 -13.53 -19.71
C TRP A 262 -3.02 -12.24 -20.21
N THR A 263 -3.83 -11.28 -20.56
CA THR A 263 -3.39 -9.93 -20.83
C THR A 263 -4.49 -8.95 -20.44
N TYR A 264 -4.07 -7.82 -19.87
CA TYR A 264 -4.97 -6.75 -19.43
C TYR A 264 -4.44 -5.40 -19.88
N VAL A 265 -5.37 -4.52 -20.20
CA VAL A 265 -5.17 -3.08 -20.23
C VAL A 265 -5.77 -2.53 -18.95
N ILE A 266 -5.03 -1.66 -18.29
CA ILE A 266 -5.39 -1.09 -17.01
C ILE A 266 -5.39 0.43 -17.18
N GLU A 267 -6.44 1.08 -16.76
CA GLU A 267 -6.51 2.53 -16.60
C GLU A 267 -6.70 2.85 -15.13
N GLU A 268 -5.80 3.65 -14.61
CA GLU A 268 -5.85 4.19 -13.25
C GLU A 268 -6.04 5.68 -13.36
N SER A 269 -7.11 6.19 -12.77
CA SER A 269 -7.40 7.61 -12.79
C SER A 269 -7.53 8.15 -11.38
N MET A 270 -6.62 9.06 -11.03
CA MET A 270 -6.77 9.86 -9.82
C MET A 270 -7.69 11.03 -10.15
N VAL A 271 -8.79 11.12 -9.42
CA VAL A 271 -9.81 12.14 -9.58
C VAL A 271 -9.92 12.93 -8.28
N GLY A 272 -9.67 14.23 -8.39
CA GLY A 272 -9.78 15.15 -7.26
C GLY A 272 -10.77 16.28 -7.53
N GLY A 273 -11.17 16.98 -6.48
CA GLY A 273 -12.04 18.13 -6.62
C GLY A 273 -12.82 18.45 -5.34
N LYS A 274 -13.68 19.45 -5.44
CA LYS A 274 -14.53 19.89 -4.34
C LYS A 274 -15.68 18.93 -4.08
N ASP A 275 -16.25 18.39 -5.14
CA ASP A 275 -17.42 17.52 -5.11
C ASP A 275 -17.15 16.21 -5.85
N LEU A 276 -17.76 15.13 -5.38
CA LEU A 276 -17.70 13.84 -6.03
C LEU A 276 -18.55 13.83 -7.31
N GLU A 277 -17.91 13.69 -8.47
CA GLU A 277 -18.60 13.59 -9.75
C GLU A 277 -19.06 12.16 -10.05
N PHE A 278 -20.37 11.93 -10.16
CA PHE A 278 -20.92 10.62 -10.57
C PHE A 278 -20.42 10.15 -11.94
N ARG A 279 -20.06 11.08 -12.82
CA ARG A 279 -19.48 10.76 -14.12
C ARG A 279 -18.19 9.98 -13.99
N SER A 280 -17.30 10.43 -13.10
CA SER A 280 -16.02 9.77 -12.86
C SER A 280 -16.16 8.41 -12.18
N MET A 281 -17.30 8.15 -11.55
CA MET A 281 -17.61 6.86 -10.91
C MET A 281 -18.31 5.85 -11.84
N ASN A 282 -18.53 6.21 -13.11
CA ASN A 282 -19.21 5.34 -14.04
C ASN A 282 -18.30 4.18 -14.48
N PRO A 283 -18.63 2.91 -14.14
CA PRO A 283 -17.78 1.76 -14.44
C PRO A 283 -17.62 1.47 -15.95
N PHE A 284 -18.34 2.20 -16.81
CA PHE A 284 -18.25 2.06 -18.25
C PHE A 284 -17.57 3.27 -18.92
N MET A 285 -17.02 4.18 -18.13
CA MET A 285 -16.35 5.36 -18.62
C MET A 285 -14.84 5.16 -18.56
N PHE A 286 -14.23 4.99 -19.71
CA PHE A 286 -12.79 4.91 -19.90
C PHE A 286 -12.24 6.24 -20.43
N LEU A 287 -10.93 6.43 -20.35
CA LEU A 287 -10.23 7.63 -20.83
C LEU A 287 -10.67 8.89 -20.07
N HIS A 288 -10.56 8.83 -18.76
CA HIS A 288 -11.00 9.90 -17.85
C HIS A 288 -10.40 11.27 -18.17
N ASN A 289 -9.16 11.33 -18.68
CA ASN A 289 -8.53 12.58 -19.10
C ASN A 289 -9.33 13.33 -20.18
N ASN A 290 -10.11 12.62 -20.99
CA ASN A 290 -10.88 13.24 -22.07
C ASN A 290 -12.26 13.70 -21.64
N PHE A 291 -12.77 13.20 -20.51
CA PHE A 291 -14.18 13.35 -20.14
C PHE A 291 -14.40 13.95 -18.76
N ALA A 292 -13.38 13.93 -17.89
CA ALA A 292 -13.49 14.50 -16.56
C ALA A 292 -13.44 16.03 -16.64
N GLY A 293 -14.46 16.68 -16.11
CA GLY A 293 -14.51 18.15 -16.02
C GLY A 293 -13.73 18.73 -14.86
N GLY A 294 -13.10 17.87 -14.04
CA GLY A 294 -12.33 18.22 -12.86
C GLY A 294 -10.85 17.94 -13.01
N TYR A 295 -10.17 17.92 -11.88
CA TYR A 295 -8.75 17.57 -11.84
C TYR A 295 -8.59 16.07 -11.94
N THR A 296 -7.97 15.60 -13.01
CA THR A 296 -7.76 14.18 -13.26
C THR A 296 -6.35 13.93 -13.76
N LYS A 297 -5.71 12.91 -13.20
CA LYS A 297 -4.49 12.32 -13.74
C LYS A 297 -4.78 10.86 -14.06
N ALA A 298 -4.59 10.43 -15.28
CA ALA A 298 -4.75 9.04 -15.68
C ALA A 298 -3.41 8.42 -16.06
N VAL A 299 -3.26 7.15 -15.69
CA VAL A 299 -2.14 6.29 -16.00
C VAL A 299 -2.66 5.08 -16.75
N THR A 300 -1.97 4.68 -17.80
CA THR A 300 -2.30 3.49 -18.57
C THR A 300 -1.24 2.43 -18.38
N SER A 301 -1.67 1.23 -18.00
CA SER A 301 -0.77 0.12 -17.78
C SER A 301 -1.16 -1.09 -18.61
N PHE A 302 -0.18 -1.90 -18.94
CA PHE A 302 -0.34 -3.20 -19.60
C PHE A 302 0.19 -4.29 -18.71
N GLU A 303 -0.61 -5.32 -18.51
CA GLU A 303 -0.22 -6.54 -17.82
C GLU A 303 -0.33 -7.71 -18.78
N LEU A 304 0.66 -8.58 -18.71
CA LEU A 304 0.64 -9.84 -19.45
C LEU A 304 1.25 -10.95 -18.60
N GLY A 305 0.80 -12.18 -18.86
CA GLY A 305 1.44 -13.32 -18.26
C GLY A 305 1.03 -14.63 -18.91
N PHE A 306 1.81 -15.64 -18.62
CA PHE A 306 1.51 -16.99 -19.10
C PHE A 306 1.97 -18.08 -18.13
N THR A 307 1.25 -19.20 -18.17
CA THR A 307 1.47 -20.39 -17.34
C THR A 307 1.90 -21.53 -18.25
N PRO A 308 3.21 -21.74 -18.49
CA PRO A 308 3.70 -22.79 -19.38
C PRO A 308 3.44 -24.20 -18.85
N ILE A 309 3.54 -24.36 -17.53
CA ILE A 309 3.27 -25.61 -16.81
C ILE A 309 2.48 -25.31 -15.55
N GLN A 310 1.78 -26.30 -15.02
CA GLN A 310 1.03 -26.15 -13.78
C GLN A 310 1.93 -25.71 -12.63
N GLY A 311 1.50 -24.70 -11.87
CA GLY A 311 2.25 -24.14 -10.75
C GLY A 311 3.31 -23.11 -11.14
N SER A 312 3.49 -22.80 -12.45
CA SER A 312 4.40 -21.75 -12.89
C SER A 312 3.66 -20.55 -13.50
N ARG A 313 4.18 -19.35 -13.31
CA ARG A 313 3.66 -18.11 -13.93
C ARG A 313 4.82 -17.21 -14.29
N PHE A 314 4.88 -16.77 -15.53
CA PHE A 314 5.65 -15.61 -15.96
C PHE A 314 4.68 -14.44 -16.07
N TYR A 315 5.08 -13.28 -15.62
CA TYR A 315 4.24 -12.09 -15.68
C TYR A 315 5.08 -10.83 -15.82
N GLY A 316 4.44 -9.78 -16.31
CA GLY A 316 5.06 -8.47 -16.42
C GLY A 316 4.03 -7.38 -16.53
N GLN A 317 4.41 -6.18 -16.10
CA GLN A 317 3.63 -4.96 -16.21
C GLN A 317 4.50 -3.84 -16.81
N ILE A 318 3.86 -2.99 -17.57
CA ILE A 318 4.40 -1.72 -18.05
C ILE A 318 3.40 -0.65 -17.65
N CYS A 319 3.84 0.29 -16.83
CA CYS A 319 3.04 1.41 -16.38
C CYS A 319 3.54 2.69 -17.08
N MET A 320 2.63 3.40 -17.75
CA MET A 320 2.93 4.57 -18.57
C MET A 320 2.10 5.75 -18.07
N GLU A 321 2.76 6.71 -17.45
CA GLU A 321 2.10 7.90 -16.90
C GLU A 321 2.06 9.05 -17.90
N ASP A 322 3.10 9.19 -18.71
CA ASP A 322 3.13 10.10 -19.85
C ASP A 322 3.95 9.49 -20.98
N ILE A 323 3.51 9.68 -22.22
CA ILE A 323 4.21 9.21 -23.40
C ILE A 323 4.35 10.37 -24.36
N ASN A 324 5.58 10.75 -24.65
CA ASN A 324 5.86 11.64 -25.78
C ASN A 324 5.44 10.96 -27.07
N SER A 325 4.30 11.36 -27.60
CA SER A 325 3.85 10.86 -28.90
C SER A 325 4.68 11.51 -30.02
N PRO A 326 5.29 10.72 -30.90
CA PRO A 326 5.97 11.28 -32.09
C PRO A 326 4.98 11.88 -33.11
N VAL A 327 3.68 11.84 -32.85
CA VAL A 327 2.59 12.28 -33.73
C VAL A 327 1.98 13.60 -33.27
N GLY A 328 2.42 14.19 -32.18
CA GLY A 328 1.97 15.50 -31.70
C GLY A 328 2.72 16.65 -32.34
N GLU A 329 2.01 17.70 -32.68
CA GLU A 329 2.58 18.91 -33.31
C GLU A 329 3.70 19.56 -32.49
N ASP A 330 4.70 20.06 -33.20
CA ASP A 330 6.01 20.58 -32.77
C ASP A 330 5.99 21.83 -31.86
N ASP A 331 4.89 22.25 -31.26
CA ASP A 331 4.78 23.57 -30.65
C ASP A 331 5.16 23.69 -29.17
N ASP A 332 5.40 22.59 -28.46
CA ASP A 332 5.97 22.65 -27.12
C ASP A 332 7.25 21.81 -27.00
N LYS A 333 8.35 22.39 -27.38
CA LYS A 333 9.72 21.87 -27.22
C LYS A 333 10.20 21.87 -25.76
N GLY A 334 9.34 21.80 -24.84
CA GLY A 334 9.74 21.84 -23.46
C GLY A 334 9.00 20.81 -22.64
N THR A 335 9.64 19.72 -22.29
CA THR A 335 9.52 19.12 -20.97
C THR A 335 8.83 17.78 -20.81
N ASN A 336 8.05 17.28 -21.73
CA ASN A 336 7.41 15.98 -21.46
C ASN A 336 8.29 14.83 -21.94
N ARG A 337 9.11 14.28 -21.04
CA ARG A 337 9.75 12.98 -21.30
C ARG A 337 8.77 11.85 -21.06
N SER A 338 8.96 10.72 -21.72
CA SER A 338 8.17 9.52 -21.43
C SER A 338 8.48 8.99 -20.02
N MET A 339 7.43 8.79 -19.21
CA MET A 339 7.50 8.27 -17.86
C MET A 339 7.01 6.83 -17.87
N ILE A 340 7.94 5.87 -17.80
CA ILE A 340 7.61 4.46 -17.94
C ILE A 340 8.28 3.65 -16.86
N SER A 341 7.46 2.88 -16.14
CA SER A 341 7.88 1.92 -15.12
C SER A 341 7.67 0.49 -15.61
N TYR A 342 8.51 -0.45 -15.18
CA TYR A 342 8.49 -1.83 -15.63
C TYR A 342 8.56 -2.80 -14.48
N MET A 343 7.84 -3.90 -14.58
CA MET A 343 7.98 -5.04 -13.71
C MET A 343 7.96 -6.32 -14.52
N ALA A 344 8.84 -7.26 -14.16
CA ALA A 344 8.83 -8.61 -14.69
C ALA A 344 9.06 -9.61 -13.55
N GLY A 345 8.31 -10.70 -13.57
CA GLY A 345 8.42 -11.68 -12.51
C GLY A 345 8.17 -13.11 -12.98
N TYR A 346 8.59 -14.03 -12.12
CA TYR A 346 8.33 -15.44 -12.26
C TYR A 346 7.96 -16.06 -10.92
N TYR A 347 6.92 -16.87 -10.91
CA TYR A 347 6.50 -17.68 -9.76
C TYR A 347 6.45 -19.14 -10.14
N GLN A 348 6.93 -20.00 -9.23
CA GLN A 348 6.83 -21.46 -9.38
C GLN A 348 6.43 -22.09 -8.05
N GLU A 349 5.48 -23.00 -8.12
CA GLU A 349 5.11 -23.89 -7.02
C GLU A 349 5.34 -25.35 -7.42
N ILE A 350 6.03 -26.09 -6.55
CA ILE A 350 6.43 -27.48 -6.79
C ILE A 350 5.91 -28.33 -5.63
N PRO A 351 4.73 -28.97 -5.78
CA PRO A 351 4.26 -29.92 -4.79
C PRO A 351 5.09 -31.20 -4.85
N THR A 352 5.56 -31.65 -3.70
CA THR A 352 6.27 -32.92 -3.56
C THR A 352 5.50 -33.87 -2.65
N ARG A 353 5.48 -35.15 -2.98
CA ARG A 353 4.73 -36.15 -2.19
C ARG A 353 5.27 -36.35 -0.76
N ARG A 354 6.55 -36.13 -0.54
CA ARG A 354 7.24 -36.46 0.72
C ARG A 354 7.63 -35.25 1.53
N TYR A 355 7.95 -34.14 0.90
CA TYR A 355 8.57 -32.97 1.55
C TYR A 355 7.70 -31.72 1.53
N GLY A 356 6.42 -31.86 1.18
CA GLY A 356 5.49 -30.74 1.08
C GLY A 356 5.65 -29.95 -0.21
N THR A 357 5.28 -28.70 -0.16
CA THR A 357 5.28 -27.79 -1.31
C THR A 357 6.41 -26.78 -1.17
N PHE A 358 7.22 -26.66 -2.21
CA PHE A 358 8.21 -25.60 -2.36
C PHE A 358 7.66 -24.54 -3.32
N SER A 359 7.92 -23.29 -3.03
CA SER A 359 7.59 -22.19 -3.93
C SER A 359 8.77 -21.23 -4.03
N TRP A 360 8.88 -20.55 -5.15
CA TRP A 360 9.78 -19.42 -5.30
C TRP A 360 9.19 -18.39 -6.23
N ARG A 361 9.50 -17.13 -5.96
CA ARG A 361 9.11 -15.97 -6.74
C ARG A 361 10.32 -15.10 -6.95
N PHE A 362 10.48 -14.62 -8.15
CA PHE A 362 11.44 -13.61 -8.49
C PHE A 362 10.72 -12.46 -9.16
N ASP A 363 10.96 -11.23 -8.67
CA ASP A 363 10.45 -9.99 -9.24
C ASP A 363 11.60 -9.03 -9.48
N ALA A 364 11.61 -8.40 -10.65
CA ALA A 364 12.49 -7.29 -11.01
C ALA A 364 11.61 -6.08 -11.33
N VAL A 365 11.83 -4.99 -10.64
CA VAL A 365 11.04 -3.76 -10.74
C VAL A 365 11.94 -2.58 -11.01
N ARG A 366 11.53 -1.72 -11.94
CA ARG A 366 12.09 -0.40 -12.15
C ARG A 366 10.97 0.62 -12.23
N THR A 367 10.98 1.59 -11.35
CA THR A 367 10.06 2.74 -11.41
C THR A 367 10.79 3.99 -11.89
N ASP A 368 10.07 4.81 -12.65
CA ASP A 368 10.56 6.12 -13.08
C ASP A 368 10.67 7.09 -11.89
N PRO A 369 11.58 8.08 -11.91
CA PRO A 369 11.65 9.13 -10.87
C PRO A 369 10.35 9.90 -10.65
N LEU A 370 9.47 9.91 -11.64
CA LEU A 370 8.14 10.52 -11.55
C LEU A 370 7.00 9.52 -11.35
N HIS A 371 7.30 8.25 -11.11
CA HIS A 371 6.26 7.24 -10.91
C HIS A 371 5.34 7.61 -9.73
N GLY A 372 4.05 7.79 -10.03
CA GLY A 372 3.07 8.21 -9.04
C GLY A 372 3.07 9.71 -8.71
N ASN A 373 4.10 10.45 -9.09
CA ASN A 373 4.22 11.87 -8.82
C ASN A 373 3.30 12.70 -9.74
N GLY A 374 2.79 13.81 -9.28
CA GLY A 374 1.92 14.72 -10.02
C GLY A 374 2.31 16.18 -9.84
N ARG A 375 2.02 17.02 -10.85
CA ARG A 375 2.19 18.48 -10.72
C ARG A 375 1.33 19.07 -9.61
N LEU A 376 0.24 18.39 -9.27
CA LEU A 376 -0.70 18.79 -8.26
C LEU A 376 -0.69 17.72 -7.17
N PRO A 377 -0.38 18.04 -5.93
CA PRO A 377 -0.32 17.08 -4.82
C PRO A 377 -1.60 16.25 -4.65
N LEU A 378 -2.76 16.86 -4.89
CA LEU A 378 -4.04 16.17 -4.87
C LEU A 378 -4.10 14.99 -5.84
N LEU A 379 -3.41 15.08 -6.98
CA LEU A 379 -3.42 14.07 -8.06
C LEU A 379 -2.24 13.09 -7.99
N GLU A 380 -1.40 13.17 -6.98
CA GLU A 380 -0.38 12.16 -6.77
C GLU A 380 -1.00 10.81 -6.44
N TYR A 381 -0.36 9.74 -6.91
CA TYR A 381 -0.78 8.36 -6.63
C TYR A 381 -0.34 7.97 -5.24
N SER A 382 -1.00 8.57 -4.26
CA SER A 382 -0.78 8.35 -2.84
C SER A 382 -2.11 8.23 -2.09
N SER A 383 -2.09 7.48 -1.01
CA SER A 383 -3.19 7.38 -0.05
C SER A 383 -2.69 7.70 1.34
N ARG A 384 -3.23 8.75 1.95
CA ARG A 384 -2.93 9.12 3.32
C ARG A 384 -3.70 8.26 4.29
N ARG A 385 -3.01 7.58 5.19
CA ARG A 385 -3.61 6.87 6.32
C ARG A 385 -3.41 7.68 7.59
N LEU A 386 -4.49 7.84 8.35
CA LEU A 386 -4.50 8.57 9.60
C LEU A 386 -4.48 7.58 10.77
N TYR A 387 -3.60 7.84 11.74
CA TYR A 387 -3.51 7.14 13.01
C TYR A 387 -3.84 8.11 14.13
N ARG A 388 -4.72 7.72 15.06
CA ARG A 388 -4.95 8.47 16.29
C ARG A 388 -4.07 7.90 17.38
N SER A 389 -3.36 8.77 18.10
CA SER A 389 -2.60 8.40 19.28
C SER A 389 -3.18 9.04 20.53
N ASN A 390 -3.24 8.27 21.60
CA ASN A 390 -3.57 8.77 22.94
C ASN A 390 -2.36 8.60 23.88
N TYR A 391 -1.18 8.34 23.31
CA TYR A 391 0.01 7.98 24.08
C TYR A 391 0.63 9.19 24.79
N ARG A 392 0.70 10.34 24.12
CA ARG A 392 1.19 11.59 24.72
C ARG A 392 0.12 12.28 25.54
N GLU A 393 0.54 12.93 26.63
CA GLU A 393 -0.36 13.76 27.44
C GLU A 393 -0.68 15.08 26.71
N GLN A 394 -1.93 15.55 26.84
CA GLN A 394 -2.42 16.78 26.19
C GLN A 394 -1.65 18.06 26.57
N ASP A 395 -0.85 18.02 27.65
CA ASP A 395 -0.06 19.16 28.11
C ASP A 395 1.34 19.23 27.44
N ASP A 396 1.70 18.26 26.57
CA ASP A 396 2.92 18.29 25.79
C ASP A 396 2.77 19.31 24.64
N PRO A 397 3.66 20.31 24.51
CA PRO A 397 3.60 21.27 23.42
C PRO A 397 3.75 20.65 22.04
N ASP A 398 4.35 19.45 21.96
CA ASP A 398 4.51 18.67 20.74
C ASP A 398 3.40 17.61 20.57
N TYR A 399 2.35 17.67 21.40
CA TYR A 399 1.23 16.74 21.33
C TYR A 399 0.51 16.83 19.97
N ALA A 400 0.36 15.69 19.34
CA ALA A 400 -0.45 15.54 18.14
C ALA A 400 -1.50 14.46 18.36
N ASP A 401 -2.74 14.81 18.11
CA ASP A 401 -3.87 13.86 18.16
C ASP A 401 -3.79 12.80 17.05
N MET A 402 -3.02 13.08 16.02
CA MET A 402 -3.02 12.28 14.80
C MET A 402 -1.62 12.18 14.21
N TYR A 403 -1.29 10.97 13.77
CA TYR A 403 -0.17 10.69 12.88
C TYR A 403 -0.71 10.35 11.49
N PHE A 404 0.04 10.68 10.47
CA PHE A 404 -0.31 10.27 9.12
C PHE A 404 0.87 9.69 8.37
N VAL A 405 0.54 8.78 7.46
CA VAL A 405 1.48 8.13 6.56
C VAL A 405 0.92 8.22 5.15
N ASP A 406 1.74 8.61 4.21
CA ASP A 406 1.39 8.63 2.81
C ASP A 406 1.96 7.39 2.12
N TYR A 407 1.06 6.49 1.72
CA TYR A 407 1.40 5.27 1.00
C TYR A 407 1.34 5.52 -0.49
N PRO A 408 2.37 5.15 -1.26
CA PRO A 408 2.27 5.18 -2.72
C PRO A 408 1.22 4.17 -3.18
N ILE A 409 0.44 4.54 -4.18
CA ILE A 409 -0.41 3.62 -4.94
C ILE A 409 0.44 3.11 -6.10
N GLY A 410 0.39 1.81 -6.36
CA GLY A 410 1.28 1.15 -7.31
C GLY A 410 2.44 0.46 -6.61
N TYR A 411 3.68 0.71 -7.06
CA TYR A 411 4.82 0.03 -6.46
C TYR A 411 5.03 0.44 -5.01
N ARG A 412 5.18 -0.57 -4.14
CA ARG A 412 5.26 -0.39 -2.69
C ARG A 412 6.38 0.54 -2.20
N ARG A 413 7.47 0.68 -2.95
CA ARG A 413 8.56 1.61 -2.62
C ARG A 413 8.42 2.96 -3.34
N GLY A 414 7.38 3.13 -4.16
CA GLY A 414 7.12 4.36 -4.88
C GLY A 414 8.02 4.55 -6.09
N SER A 415 8.42 5.81 -6.30
CA SER A 415 9.21 6.26 -7.44
C SER A 415 10.70 5.93 -7.31
N ASP A 416 11.41 6.10 -8.42
CA ASP A 416 12.88 6.11 -8.53
C ASP A 416 13.59 4.86 -8.00
N ALA A 417 12.97 3.69 -8.17
CA ALA A 417 13.48 2.43 -7.65
C ALA A 417 13.96 1.48 -8.75
N LEU A 418 14.96 0.66 -8.42
CA LEU A 418 15.41 -0.50 -9.18
C LEU A 418 15.67 -1.66 -8.23
N ASP A 419 14.75 -2.58 -8.16
CA ASP A 419 14.72 -3.60 -7.12
C ASP A 419 14.64 -5.02 -7.70
N LEU A 420 15.34 -5.94 -7.03
CA LEU A 420 15.26 -7.38 -7.28
C LEU A 420 14.84 -8.09 -6.01
N TRP A 421 13.80 -8.91 -6.11
CA TRP A 421 13.24 -9.69 -5.01
C TRP A 421 13.27 -11.17 -5.32
N LEU A 422 13.67 -12.00 -4.37
CA LEU A 422 13.58 -13.45 -4.44
C LEU A 422 12.96 -13.98 -3.14
N ASP A 423 11.75 -14.49 -3.25
CA ASP A 423 11.05 -15.17 -2.16
C ASP A 423 11.15 -16.68 -2.35
N LEU A 424 11.59 -17.40 -1.32
CA LEU A 424 11.61 -18.85 -1.25
C LEU A 424 10.63 -19.30 -0.18
N GLY A 425 9.72 -20.19 -0.51
CA GLY A 425 8.71 -20.72 0.39
C GLY A 425 8.79 -22.23 0.53
N TRP A 426 8.46 -22.73 1.70
CA TRP A 426 8.29 -24.17 1.96
C TRP A 426 7.13 -24.38 2.91
N LYS A 427 6.24 -25.32 2.59
CA LYS A 427 5.09 -25.70 3.42
C LYS A 427 4.98 -27.22 3.48
N TRP A 428 4.97 -27.77 4.68
CA TRP A 428 4.84 -29.22 4.90
C TRP A 428 4.07 -29.53 6.18
N GLY A 429 2.87 -30.08 5.99
CA GLY A 429 1.98 -30.36 7.11
C GLY A 429 1.68 -29.14 7.96
N ARG A 430 2.22 -29.09 9.17
CA ARG A 430 2.03 -27.99 10.13
C ARG A 430 3.15 -26.95 10.11
N HIS A 431 4.12 -27.12 9.25
CA HIS A 431 5.32 -26.29 9.16
C HIS A 431 5.28 -25.42 7.93
N ALA A 432 5.70 -24.18 8.06
CA ALA A 432 5.96 -23.29 6.94
C ALA A 432 7.25 -22.51 7.17
N ALA A 433 7.99 -22.27 6.12
CA ALA A 433 9.17 -21.42 6.15
C ALA A 433 9.17 -20.51 4.92
N LYS A 434 9.62 -19.29 5.11
CA LYS A 434 9.84 -18.31 4.06
C LYS A 434 11.21 -17.68 4.22
N VAL A 435 11.90 -17.46 3.10
CA VAL A 435 13.14 -16.69 3.04
C VAL A 435 13.00 -15.67 1.93
N THR A 436 13.29 -14.42 2.23
CA THR A 436 13.32 -13.31 1.27
C THR A 436 14.75 -12.80 1.12
N LEU A 437 15.20 -12.70 -0.11
CA LEU A 437 16.41 -12.03 -0.51
C LEU A 437 16.01 -10.82 -1.35
N ALA A 438 16.54 -9.65 -1.04
CA ALA A 438 16.28 -8.47 -1.84
C ALA A 438 17.55 -7.65 -2.08
N TRP A 439 17.66 -7.13 -3.28
CA TRP A 439 18.60 -6.10 -3.66
C TRP A 439 17.80 -4.87 -4.10
N LEU A 440 17.89 -3.82 -3.29
CA LEU A 440 17.05 -2.65 -3.39
C LEU A 440 17.93 -1.45 -3.67
N ARG A 441 17.52 -0.64 -4.63
CA ARG A 441 18.16 0.60 -5.02
C ARG A 441 17.08 1.65 -5.17
N GLN A 442 17.24 2.80 -4.57
CA GLN A 442 16.31 3.92 -4.68
C GLN A 442 17.08 5.23 -4.84
N GLY A 443 16.64 6.05 -5.77
CA GLY A 443 17.12 7.41 -5.93
C GLY A 443 16.44 8.38 -4.98
N ASP A 444 16.91 9.60 -4.94
CA ASP A 444 16.43 10.62 -4.01
C ASP A 444 15.17 11.37 -4.49
N LYS A 445 14.52 10.89 -5.58
CA LYS A 445 13.24 11.44 -6.07
C LYS A 445 12.09 10.62 -5.55
N GLU A 446 11.68 10.97 -4.35
CA GLU A 446 10.55 10.34 -3.66
C GLU A 446 9.21 10.97 -4.06
N LEU A 447 8.12 10.42 -3.50
CA LEU A 447 6.75 10.88 -3.72
C LEU A 447 6.57 12.38 -3.48
N TYR A 448 7.32 12.95 -2.54
CA TYR A 448 7.25 14.37 -2.15
C TYR A 448 8.16 15.30 -2.96
N THR A 449 8.96 14.76 -3.84
CA THR A 449 9.84 15.59 -4.64
C THR A 449 9.02 16.43 -5.62
N ASP A 450 9.29 17.72 -5.66
CA ASP A 450 8.64 18.63 -6.60
C ASP A 450 8.74 18.10 -8.03
N TYR A 451 7.60 18.09 -8.73
CA TYR A 451 7.51 17.57 -10.10
C TYR A 451 8.52 18.22 -11.05
N ASP A 452 8.71 19.54 -10.94
CA ASP A 452 9.62 20.29 -11.81
C ASP A 452 11.11 19.98 -11.54
N ILE A 453 11.41 19.36 -10.39
CA ILE A 453 12.72 18.83 -10.05
C ILE A 453 12.86 17.41 -10.58
N ALA A 454 11.91 16.54 -10.27
CA ALA A 454 11.96 15.12 -10.62
C ALA A 454 11.91 14.88 -12.15
N ILE A 455 11.23 15.76 -12.92
CA ILE A 455 11.14 15.63 -14.39
C ILE A 455 12.49 15.79 -15.10
N LYS A 456 13.48 16.41 -14.45
CA LYS A 456 14.81 16.59 -15.01
C LYS A 456 15.65 15.32 -14.98
N GLU A 457 15.27 14.34 -14.17
CA GLU A 457 15.99 13.08 -14.04
C GLU A 457 15.53 12.10 -15.14
N GLU A 458 16.45 11.64 -15.96
CA GLU A 458 16.17 10.72 -17.07
C GLU A 458 16.33 9.24 -16.67
N TYR A 459 17.10 8.97 -15.64
CA TYR A 459 17.47 7.61 -15.23
C TYR A 459 17.11 7.35 -13.77
N SER A 460 16.64 6.15 -13.51
CA SER A 460 16.36 5.64 -12.17
C SER A 460 17.33 4.49 -11.84
N PRO A 461 17.90 4.44 -10.62
CA PRO A 461 17.81 5.42 -9.52
C PRO A 461 18.62 6.68 -9.78
N SER A 462 18.09 7.85 -9.40
CA SER A 462 18.69 9.16 -9.61
C SER A 462 19.31 9.74 -8.32
N GLY A 463 20.11 10.80 -8.45
CA GLY A 463 20.66 11.54 -7.32
C GLY A 463 21.57 10.73 -6.39
N ILE A 464 21.36 10.86 -5.07
CA ILE A 464 22.08 10.06 -4.06
C ILE A 464 21.36 8.73 -3.90
N GLU A 465 21.92 7.71 -4.52
CA GLU A 465 21.34 6.38 -4.53
C GLU A 465 21.48 5.65 -3.19
N GLU A 466 20.35 5.30 -2.58
CA GLU A 466 20.31 4.36 -1.46
C GLU A 466 20.40 2.91 -1.98
N LYS A 467 21.24 2.07 -1.35
CA LYS A 467 21.40 0.65 -1.67
C LYS A 467 21.18 -0.22 -0.46
N GLN A 468 20.36 -1.25 -0.61
CA GLN A 468 20.10 -2.19 0.46
C GLN A 468 20.22 -3.64 -0.04
N TYR A 469 20.83 -4.50 0.79
CA TYR A 469 20.89 -5.94 0.60
C TYR A 469 20.22 -6.60 1.80
N VAL A 470 19.16 -7.32 1.57
CA VAL A 470 18.30 -7.87 2.60
C VAL A 470 18.27 -9.38 2.54
N LEU A 471 18.45 -10.01 3.68
CA LEU A 471 18.13 -11.41 3.90
C LEU A 471 17.19 -11.48 5.11
N ASP A 472 16.01 -12.02 4.91
CA ASP A 472 15.06 -12.26 5.98
C ASP A 472 14.50 -13.68 5.93
N GLY A 473 14.27 -14.28 7.08
CA GLY A 473 13.71 -15.60 7.23
C GLY A 473 12.63 -15.69 8.30
N LEU A 474 11.59 -16.44 8.02
CA LEU A 474 10.52 -16.73 8.97
C LEU A 474 10.16 -18.21 8.89
N TYR A 475 10.15 -18.85 10.05
CA TYR A 475 9.61 -20.17 10.24
C TYR A 475 8.37 -20.09 11.12
N SER A 476 7.32 -20.82 10.77
CA SER A 476 6.11 -20.94 11.58
C SER A 476 5.68 -22.40 11.72
N MET A 477 5.07 -22.73 12.84
CA MET A 477 4.52 -24.05 13.12
C MET A 477 3.14 -23.92 13.74
N GLN A 478 2.13 -24.50 13.11
CA GLN A 478 0.81 -24.65 13.67
C GLN A 478 0.74 -25.96 14.45
N TYR A 479 0.83 -25.88 15.78
CA TYR A 479 0.84 -27.09 16.63
C TYR A 479 -0.51 -27.83 16.58
N ASN A 480 -1.61 -27.08 16.65
CA ASN A 480 -2.97 -27.58 16.52
C ASN A 480 -3.88 -26.50 15.90
N SER A 481 -5.20 -26.72 15.85
CA SER A 481 -6.15 -25.78 15.24
C SER A 481 -6.22 -24.41 15.92
N TRP A 482 -5.81 -24.29 17.17
CA TRP A 482 -5.93 -23.05 17.94
C TRP A 482 -4.60 -22.46 18.40
N PHE A 483 -3.46 -23.18 18.26
CA PHE A 483 -2.17 -22.72 18.77
C PHE A 483 -1.06 -22.92 17.75
N GLY A 484 -0.28 -21.89 17.54
CA GLY A 484 0.92 -21.88 16.72
C GLY A 484 2.00 -20.99 17.30
N PHE A 485 3.20 -21.08 16.73
CA PHE A 485 4.31 -20.18 17.05
C PHE A 485 5.11 -19.87 15.79
N TYR A 486 5.87 -18.79 15.87
CA TYR A 486 6.80 -18.39 14.82
C TYR A 486 8.14 -17.93 15.39
N LEU A 487 9.17 -18.09 14.58
CA LEU A 487 10.53 -17.61 14.84
C LEU A 487 11.13 -17.13 13.52
N GLY A 488 11.72 -15.97 13.53
CA GLY A 488 12.34 -15.42 12.35
C GLY A 488 13.43 -14.43 12.69
N GLY A 489 14.02 -13.86 11.66
CA GLY A 489 15.01 -12.82 11.77
C GLY A 489 15.69 -12.56 10.44
N GLY A 490 16.48 -11.52 10.41
CA GLY A 490 17.15 -11.13 9.19
C GLY A 490 18.32 -10.19 9.43
N VAL A 491 18.94 -9.84 8.33
CA VAL A 491 20.03 -8.88 8.27
C VAL A 491 19.86 -8.00 7.03
N ARG A 492 20.17 -6.73 7.19
CA ARG A 492 20.24 -5.75 6.11
C ARG A 492 21.61 -5.06 6.13
N LYS A 493 22.26 -5.03 4.98
CA LYS A 493 23.37 -4.14 4.73
C LYS A 493 22.87 -2.99 3.88
N TYR A 494 23.17 -1.77 4.29
CA TYR A 494 22.76 -0.57 3.56
C TYR A 494 23.94 0.37 3.30
N ARG A 495 23.75 1.23 2.28
CA ARG A 495 24.61 2.35 1.95
C ARG A 495 23.74 3.55 1.59
N ASN A 496 24.18 4.72 2.01
CA ASN A 496 23.49 6.00 1.83
C ASN A 496 22.03 5.92 2.31
N LEU A 497 21.77 5.38 3.49
CA LEU A 497 20.43 5.24 4.03
C LEU A 497 19.74 6.61 4.15
N ALA A 498 18.48 6.71 3.74
CA ALA A 498 17.74 7.95 3.64
C ALA A 498 18.47 9.01 2.79
N HIS A 499 19.17 8.55 1.74
CA HIS A 499 19.95 9.38 0.81
C HIS A 499 21.09 10.20 1.47
N ASP A 500 21.51 9.83 2.68
CA ASP A 500 22.69 10.42 3.34
C ASP A 500 23.96 9.63 2.97
N ARG A 501 24.94 10.31 2.37
CA ARG A 501 26.19 9.69 1.89
C ARG A 501 27.05 9.07 2.98
N ASP A 502 26.88 9.51 4.20
CA ASP A 502 27.67 9.05 5.34
C ASP A 502 26.97 7.95 6.18
N GLU A 503 25.72 7.59 5.82
CA GLU A 503 24.93 6.60 6.53
C GLU A 503 25.06 5.20 5.90
N ASP A 504 26.19 4.54 6.18
CA ASP A 504 26.45 3.14 5.80
C ASP A 504 26.40 2.22 7.02
N GLY A 505 25.83 1.02 6.90
CA GLY A 505 25.80 0.10 8.03
C GLY A 505 25.24 -1.29 7.75
N ILE A 506 25.10 -2.03 8.84
CA ILE A 506 24.49 -3.36 8.86
C ILE A 506 23.53 -3.43 10.03
N ASP A 507 22.31 -3.85 9.75
CA ASP A 507 21.25 -4.09 10.72
C ASP A 507 20.96 -5.58 10.85
N GLY A 508 20.46 -6.00 12.02
CA GLY A 508 19.97 -7.34 12.22
C GLY A 508 18.79 -7.35 13.20
N TRP A 509 17.90 -8.28 13.03
CA TRP A 509 16.69 -8.42 13.88
C TRP A 509 16.35 -9.87 14.13
N ILE A 510 15.65 -10.10 15.23
CA ILE A 510 15.04 -11.38 15.59
C ILE A 510 13.58 -11.11 15.93
N ARG A 511 12.70 -12.00 15.51
CA ARG A 511 11.30 -11.97 15.90
C ARG A 511 10.81 -13.35 16.31
N SER A 512 9.95 -13.39 17.29
CA SER A 512 9.33 -14.62 17.74
C SER A 512 7.95 -14.32 18.34
N GLY A 513 7.07 -15.29 18.31
CA GLY A 513 5.77 -15.10 18.93
C GLY A 513 4.94 -16.37 18.94
N ILE A 514 3.82 -16.26 19.64
CA ILE A 514 2.79 -17.29 19.73
C ILE A 514 1.48 -16.74 19.19
N LYS A 515 0.73 -17.58 18.50
CA LYS A 515 -0.56 -17.25 17.91
C LYS A 515 -1.62 -18.20 18.41
N MET A 516 -2.74 -17.66 18.85
CA MET A 516 -3.88 -18.44 19.33
C MET A 516 -5.15 -17.98 18.65
N THR A 517 -5.85 -18.89 18.02
CA THR A 517 -7.10 -18.63 17.29
C THR A 517 -8.25 -19.38 17.93
N PHE A 518 -9.33 -18.68 18.27
CA PHE A 518 -10.53 -19.27 18.83
C PHE A 518 -11.75 -18.85 18.01
N ASN A 519 -12.66 -19.79 17.79
CA ASN A 519 -13.95 -19.54 17.15
C ASN A 519 -15.08 -19.87 18.15
N PRO A 520 -15.36 -18.97 19.11
CA PRO A 520 -16.32 -19.24 20.18
C PRO A 520 -17.76 -19.40 19.68
N VAL A 521 -18.07 -18.86 18.51
CA VAL A 521 -19.38 -19.02 17.88
C VAL A 521 -19.17 -19.44 16.43
N ASP A 522 -19.72 -20.60 16.09
CA ASP A 522 -19.80 -21.12 14.71
C ASP A 522 -21.18 -21.75 14.52
N THR A 523 -22.12 -20.95 14.01
CA THR A 523 -23.52 -21.36 13.83
C THR A 523 -23.82 -21.41 12.34
N LYS A 524 -24.37 -22.54 11.90
CA LYS A 524 -24.84 -22.75 10.51
C LYS A 524 -26.35 -23.01 10.55
N PHE A 525 -27.12 -22.38 9.65
CA PHE A 525 -28.59 -22.47 9.60
C PHE A 525 -29.16 -22.46 8.17
#